data_ee76033c1a43b1fdaedf357300b05fc2
#
_entry.id   ee76033c1a43b1fdaedf357300b05fc2
#
_cell.length_a   1.000
_cell.length_b   1.000
_cell.length_c   1.000
_cell.angle_alpha   90.00
_cell.angle_beta   90.00
_cell.angle_gamma   90.00
#
_symmetry.space_group_name_H-M   'P 1'
#
loop_
_entity.id
_entity.type
_entity.pdbx_description
1 polymer ?
#
loop_
_entity_poly.entity_id
_entity_poly.type
_entity_poly.pdbx_seq_one_letter_code
_entity_poly.pdbx_strand_id
1 'polypeptide(L)'
;MELSKLFIQRRFMKKYSQLFLLSSTILGVFSAQLTAQASEADNAQKSSNPATLASNITVNVSGNTASINYTRSQTQVPYTIYHAVWSDENGQDDIKWYSAPQTPTTAIDLRQHTGYGTFHVHPYININGKMVGLNGTTFKVEKPASGTVSTTVLGKTAQISFTRNKDQTNANILHAVWSDENGQDDIKWYTAGQDTTEIDLSNHKGYGVYHVHTYESKNGKMIGLNGTTFNLEKPNPTIQTSFPEPGIMDIQIKNVPETIYKLTVPAWSDRNGQDDLQWYAATKNPDGSYNVRVELKKHNYDTGTYHIHLYGESYVKPEFTGLAGITAQVDADKLPSEEEQKPFFSVENINQEQVTYTVKVSETSKSKPIQSVRVPIWSTSNQSNIKWYTATNNGDGTFTAAFDIRNHQVLSGTYTNHIYVKYKDGSEHSYATDSVAMSAEKIKTKVSVDKRSTYLYEVTVTDAYGDGTITLPTWSEVNGQDDIQWYTATKAGNGIYKFTIDTQKHTG
;
A
#
# COMPACT_ATOMS: atom_id res chain seq x y z
N MET A 1 -15.61 -17.38 10.73
CA MET A 1 -14.84 -17.42 12.00
C MET A 1 -14.17 -16.09 12.33
N GLU A 2 -14.51 -15.00 11.60
CA GLU A 2 -13.98 -13.63 11.83
C GLU A 2 -14.96 -12.65 12.51
N LEU A 3 -16.22 -12.97 12.57
CA LEU A 3 -17.23 -12.10 13.20
C LEU A 3 -17.23 -12.12 14.75
N SER A 4 -16.59 -13.10 15.37
CA SER A 4 -16.52 -13.22 16.84
C SER A 4 -15.40 -12.38 17.47
N LYS A 5 -14.36 -12.02 16.72
CA LYS A 5 -13.25 -11.18 17.23
C LYS A 5 -13.61 -9.69 17.29
N LEU A 6 -14.52 -9.24 16.41
CA LEU A 6 -14.93 -7.83 16.36
C LEU A 6 -15.87 -7.43 17.53
N PHE A 7 -16.60 -8.40 18.08
CA PHE A 7 -17.54 -8.16 19.20
C PHE A 7 -16.84 -8.05 20.57
N ILE A 8 -15.70 -8.71 20.72
CA ILE A 8 -14.95 -8.68 21.99
C ILE A 8 -14.16 -7.39 22.14
N GLN A 9 -13.60 -6.84 21.05
CA GLN A 9 -12.90 -5.55 21.08
C GLN A 9 -13.84 -4.35 21.35
N ARG A 10 -15.07 -4.37 20.81
CA ARG A 10 -16.06 -3.31 21.10
C ARG A 10 -16.57 -3.31 22.53
N ARG A 11 -16.55 -4.45 23.23
CA ARG A 11 -16.98 -4.54 24.63
C ARG A 11 -15.90 -4.07 25.61
N PHE A 12 -14.63 -4.19 25.27
CA PHE A 12 -13.53 -3.70 26.10
C PHE A 12 -13.37 -2.18 25.99
N MET A 13 -13.50 -1.59 24.80
CA MET A 13 -13.38 -0.14 24.62
C MET A 13 -14.54 0.65 25.24
N LYS A 14 -15.76 0.10 25.23
CA LYS A 14 -16.90 0.74 25.88
C LYS A 14 -16.77 0.78 27.41
N LYS A 15 -15.95 -0.07 28.02
CA LYS A 15 -15.73 -0.13 29.46
C LYS A 15 -14.69 0.89 29.93
N TYR A 16 -13.78 1.32 29.09
CA TYR A 16 -12.75 2.32 29.41
C TYR A 16 -13.18 3.76 29.07
N SER A 17 -13.97 3.97 28.01
CA SER A 17 -14.50 5.30 27.68
C SER A 17 -15.57 5.75 28.67
N GLN A 18 -16.29 4.82 29.32
CA GLN A 18 -17.25 5.19 30.39
C GLN A 18 -16.58 5.47 31.74
N LEU A 19 -15.34 4.97 31.95
CA LEU A 19 -14.61 5.33 33.19
C LEU A 19 -14.07 6.78 33.16
N PHE A 20 -13.86 7.37 31.98
CA PHE A 20 -13.35 8.73 31.82
C PHE A 20 -14.47 9.81 31.85
N LEU A 21 -15.71 9.43 31.47
CA LEU A 21 -16.86 10.34 31.50
C LEU A 21 -17.61 10.32 32.84
N LEU A 22 -17.34 9.33 33.72
CA LEU A 22 -17.96 9.23 35.03
C LEU A 22 -17.19 9.98 36.15
N SER A 23 -15.94 10.46 35.83
CA SER A 23 -15.17 11.21 36.84
C SER A 23 -15.57 12.68 36.96
N SER A 24 -16.28 13.24 35.95
CA SER A 24 -16.67 14.65 35.98
C SER A 24 -18.11 14.94 36.42
N THR A 25 -18.98 13.91 36.50
CA THR A 25 -20.40 14.10 36.84
C THR A 25 -20.86 13.45 38.16
N ILE A 26 -20.04 12.60 38.79
CA ILE A 26 -20.37 11.98 40.08
C ILE A 26 -19.71 12.71 41.26
N LEU A 27 -18.71 13.59 41.01
CA LEU A 27 -18.05 14.38 42.05
C LEU A 27 -18.91 15.50 42.61
N GLY A 28 -19.99 15.90 41.93
CA GLY A 28 -20.83 17.01 42.39
C GLY A 28 -21.86 16.66 43.48
N VAL A 29 -22.18 15.40 43.69
CA VAL A 29 -23.27 14.97 44.59
C VAL A 29 -22.75 14.36 45.90
N PHE A 30 -21.54 13.77 45.88
CA PHE A 30 -20.94 13.19 47.10
C PHE A 30 -20.17 14.21 47.97
N SER A 31 -19.67 15.30 47.36
CA SER A 31 -18.98 16.36 48.14
C SER A 31 -19.91 17.17 49.01
N ALA A 32 -21.18 17.33 48.62
CA ALA A 32 -22.16 18.10 49.41
C ALA A 32 -22.65 17.36 50.67
N GLN A 33 -22.64 16.01 50.65
CA GLN A 33 -23.10 15.25 51.84
C GLN A 33 -21.99 15.00 52.87
N LEU A 34 -20.73 14.90 52.47
CA LEU A 34 -19.60 14.72 53.41
C LEU A 34 -19.15 16.05 54.04
N THR A 35 -19.27 17.16 53.34
CA THR A 35 -19.03 18.51 53.90
C THR A 35 -20.13 18.92 54.88
N ALA A 36 -21.38 18.47 54.67
CA ALA A 36 -22.47 18.70 55.63
C ALA A 36 -22.27 17.94 56.95
N GLN A 37 -21.68 16.70 56.90
CA GLN A 37 -21.42 15.97 58.18
C GLN A 37 -20.21 16.53 58.93
N ALA A 38 -19.19 17.08 58.24
CA ALA A 38 -18.09 17.75 58.92
C ALA A 38 -18.50 19.11 59.51
N SER A 39 -19.38 19.85 58.82
CA SER A 39 -19.92 21.12 59.33
C SER A 39 -20.95 20.96 60.45
N GLU A 40 -21.77 19.89 60.41
CA GLU A 40 -22.69 19.59 61.50
C GLU A 40 -21.95 19.10 62.76
N ALA A 41 -20.84 18.42 62.66
CA ALA A 41 -20.01 18.07 63.81
C ALA A 41 -19.39 19.31 64.49
N ASP A 42 -18.98 20.32 63.70
CA ASP A 42 -18.46 21.58 64.24
C ASP A 42 -19.53 22.47 64.87
N ASN A 43 -20.78 22.44 64.39
CA ASN A 43 -21.87 23.23 64.97
C ASN A 43 -22.56 22.58 66.15
N ALA A 44 -22.49 21.27 66.33
CA ALA A 44 -23.10 20.56 67.42
C ALA A 44 -22.32 20.66 68.75
N GLN A 45 -21.13 21.22 68.78
CA GLN A 45 -20.23 21.20 69.91
C GLN A 45 -19.97 22.59 70.52
N LYS A 46 -20.72 23.61 70.14
CA LYS A 46 -20.64 24.95 70.82
C LYS A 46 -21.43 25.05 72.10
N SER A 47 -22.03 23.96 72.54
CA SER A 47 -22.78 23.95 73.82
C SER A 47 -22.16 22.93 74.77
N SER A 48 -21.52 23.48 75.81
CA SER A 48 -21.11 22.80 77.05
C SER A 48 -19.92 21.83 77.02
N ASN A 49 -18.73 22.35 76.85
CA ASN A 49 -17.58 21.80 77.58
C ASN A 49 -16.47 22.86 77.74
N PRO A 50 -15.94 23.18 78.96
CA PRO A 50 -14.93 24.21 79.15
C PRO A 50 -13.48 23.82 78.79
N ALA A 51 -13.37 22.87 77.98
CA ALA A 51 -12.08 22.45 77.41
C ALA A 51 -11.90 22.96 75.98
N THR A 52 -11.95 24.27 75.74
CA THR A 52 -11.35 24.91 74.60
C THR A 52 -9.84 24.77 74.76
N LEU A 53 -9.37 23.59 74.41
CA LEU A 53 -8.01 23.19 74.52
C LEU A 53 -7.30 23.76 73.32
N ALA A 54 -6.58 24.84 73.50
CA ALA A 54 -5.55 25.28 72.56
C ALA A 54 -4.46 24.19 72.47
N SER A 55 -4.69 23.19 71.65
CA SER A 55 -3.67 22.24 71.32
C SER A 55 -2.77 22.85 70.26
N ASN A 56 -1.49 22.87 70.54
CA ASN A 56 -0.52 23.34 69.56
C ASN A 56 -0.18 22.17 68.63
N ILE A 57 -0.51 22.31 67.33
CA ILE A 57 -0.24 21.33 66.31
C ILE A 57 0.67 21.93 65.25
N THR A 58 1.80 21.30 65.00
CA THR A 58 2.73 21.68 63.95
C THR A 58 3.12 20.46 63.12
N VAL A 59 3.42 20.66 61.86
CA VAL A 59 3.84 19.59 60.94
C VAL A 59 5.18 19.96 60.31
N ASN A 60 6.13 19.05 60.40
CA ASN A 60 7.41 19.15 59.71
C ASN A 60 7.47 18.06 58.62
N VAL A 61 7.75 18.44 57.36
CA VAL A 61 7.90 17.53 56.23
C VAL A 61 9.38 17.34 55.95
N SER A 62 9.80 16.08 55.90
CA SER A 62 11.16 15.70 55.50
C SER A 62 11.08 14.49 54.55
N GLY A 63 11.42 14.71 53.28
CA GLY A 63 11.29 13.69 52.23
C GLY A 63 9.82 13.17 52.14
N ASN A 64 9.63 11.88 52.29
CA ASN A 64 8.33 11.23 52.22
C ASN A 64 7.62 11.10 53.59
N THR A 65 8.12 11.78 54.60
CA THR A 65 7.54 11.70 55.97
C THR A 65 7.07 13.06 56.43
N ALA A 66 5.80 13.14 56.87
CA ALA A 66 5.29 14.27 57.59
C ALA A 66 5.23 13.89 59.09
N SER A 67 5.90 14.66 59.94
CA SER A 67 5.91 14.49 61.39
C SER A 67 4.94 15.49 62.02
N ILE A 68 3.81 15.00 62.49
CA ILE A 68 2.80 15.79 63.18
C ILE A 68 3.20 15.86 64.65
N ASN A 69 3.53 17.05 65.14
CA ASN A 69 3.79 17.30 66.53
C ASN A 69 2.48 17.88 67.22
N TYR A 70 1.95 17.12 68.07
CA TYR A 70 0.71 17.46 68.76
C TYR A 70 0.89 17.48 70.29
N THR A 71 0.75 18.63 70.87
CA THR A 71 0.88 18.79 72.32
C THR A 71 -0.49 18.57 73.03
N ARG A 72 -0.60 17.49 73.76
CA ARG A 72 -1.78 17.15 74.52
C ARG A 72 -1.92 18.02 75.80
N SER A 73 -3.15 18.44 76.10
CA SER A 73 -3.44 19.02 77.41
C SER A 73 -3.58 17.91 78.44
N GLN A 74 -3.49 18.26 79.72
CA GLN A 74 -3.63 17.32 80.83
C GLN A 74 -4.97 16.54 80.75
N THR A 75 -6.04 17.18 80.30
CA THR A 75 -7.35 16.59 80.17
C THR A 75 -7.50 15.62 79.01
N GLN A 76 -6.60 15.64 78.03
CA GLN A 76 -6.57 14.77 76.85
C GLN A 76 -5.72 13.51 77.07
N VAL A 77 -4.85 13.49 78.05
CA VAL A 77 -3.92 12.39 78.32
C VAL A 77 -4.60 11.02 78.41
N PRO A 78 -5.80 10.83 79.03
CA PRO A 78 -6.44 9.52 79.17
C PRO A 78 -7.11 9.04 77.89
N TYR A 79 -7.19 9.83 76.82
CA TYR A 79 -7.97 9.49 75.66
C TYR A 79 -7.05 9.20 74.44
N THR A 80 -7.59 8.37 73.50
CA THR A 80 -6.92 8.14 72.22
C THR A 80 -7.23 9.30 71.26
N ILE A 81 -6.15 9.82 70.60
CA ILE A 81 -6.24 10.85 69.58
C ILE A 81 -5.94 10.20 68.22
N TYR A 82 -6.68 10.61 67.22
CA TYR A 82 -6.50 10.23 65.84
C TYR A 82 -6.29 11.50 65.01
N HIS A 83 -5.43 11.43 64.00
CA HIS A 83 -5.25 12.44 62.97
C HIS A 83 -5.88 11.95 61.67
N ALA A 84 -6.90 12.66 61.18
CA ALA A 84 -7.37 12.52 59.82
C ALA A 84 -6.50 13.39 58.94
N VAL A 85 -5.87 12.79 57.93
CA VAL A 85 -4.96 13.48 57.01
C VAL A 85 -5.39 13.23 55.57
N TRP A 86 -5.46 14.28 54.76
CA TRP A 86 -5.81 14.23 53.36
C TRP A 86 -5.20 15.40 52.59
N SER A 87 -5.09 15.30 51.26
CA SER A 87 -4.72 16.41 50.38
C SER A 87 -5.95 17.11 49.81
N ASP A 88 -5.81 18.36 49.38
CA ASP A 88 -6.84 19.09 48.63
C ASP A 88 -6.96 18.63 47.18
N GLU A 89 -5.94 17.96 46.64
CA GLU A 89 -5.97 17.46 45.26
C GLU A 89 -7.02 16.35 45.14
N ASN A 90 -8.07 16.59 44.36
CA ASN A 90 -9.24 15.71 44.21
C ASN A 90 -10.14 15.56 45.45
N GLY A 91 -10.15 16.55 46.35
CA GLY A 91 -10.96 16.55 47.58
C GLY A 91 -10.38 15.64 48.67
N GLN A 92 -11.23 14.88 49.34
CA GLN A 92 -10.82 13.97 50.42
C GLN A 92 -10.66 12.52 49.98
N ASP A 93 -10.28 12.27 48.71
CA ASP A 93 -10.20 10.93 48.10
C ASP A 93 -9.08 10.09 48.73
N ASP A 94 -8.07 10.74 49.33
CA ASP A 94 -6.89 10.09 49.93
C ASP A 94 -6.89 10.17 51.47
N ILE A 95 -8.02 10.48 52.10
CA ILE A 95 -8.12 10.60 53.58
C ILE A 95 -7.72 9.32 54.30
N LYS A 96 -6.82 9.47 55.26
CA LYS A 96 -6.37 8.37 56.14
C LYS A 96 -6.39 8.80 57.60
N TRP A 97 -6.62 7.83 58.46
CA TRP A 97 -6.70 8.03 59.92
C TRP A 97 -5.47 7.38 60.58
N TYR A 98 -4.75 8.19 61.36
CA TYR A 98 -3.55 7.77 62.06
C TYR A 98 -3.78 7.86 63.55
N SER A 99 -3.56 6.78 64.30
CA SER A 99 -3.58 6.79 65.77
C SER A 99 -2.36 7.55 66.28
N ALA A 100 -2.61 8.61 67.06
CA ALA A 100 -1.53 9.37 67.66
C ALA A 100 -0.99 8.65 68.87
N PRO A 101 0.30 8.33 68.96
CA PRO A 101 0.88 7.72 70.15
C PRO A 101 0.85 8.66 71.38
N GLN A 102 1.17 8.14 72.53
CA GLN A 102 1.28 8.98 73.78
C GLN A 102 2.51 9.93 73.67
N THR A 103 3.46 9.63 72.76
CA THR A 103 4.55 10.54 72.38
C THR A 103 3.99 11.75 71.59
N PRO A 104 4.61 12.92 71.64
CA PRO A 104 4.07 14.12 71.00
C PRO A 104 4.11 14.08 69.44
N THR A 105 4.78 13.10 68.81
CA THR A 105 4.97 13.07 67.38
C THR A 105 4.31 11.83 66.72
N THR A 106 3.51 12.08 65.68
CA THR A 106 2.96 11.03 64.78
C THR A 106 3.62 11.16 63.44
N ALA A 107 4.28 10.10 62.98
CA ALA A 107 4.90 10.05 61.67
C ALA A 107 3.92 9.55 60.59
N ILE A 108 3.75 10.30 59.53
CA ILE A 108 2.88 10.01 58.38
C ILE A 108 3.75 9.68 57.15
N ASP A 109 3.53 8.53 56.56
CA ASP A 109 4.15 8.20 55.26
C ASP A 109 3.33 8.82 54.13
N LEU A 110 3.83 9.90 53.54
CA LEU A 110 3.19 10.61 52.43
C LEU A 110 3.00 9.77 51.18
N ARG A 111 3.73 8.68 51.02
CA ARG A 111 3.54 7.73 49.89
C ARG A 111 2.20 6.99 49.97
N GLN A 112 1.58 7.00 51.10
CA GLN A 112 0.24 6.41 51.27
C GLN A 112 -0.90 7.35 50.83
N HIS A 113 -0.59 8.61 50.59
CA HIS A 113 -1.49 9.60 50.02
C HIS A 113 -1.22 9.79 48.53
N THR A 114 -2.25 10.18 47.77
CA THR A 114 -2.18 10.25 46.32
C THR A 114 -2.11 11.68 45.79
N GLY A 115 -2.40 12.69 46.66
CA GLY A 115 -2.38 14.08 46.30
C GLY A 115 -1.10 14.81 46.67
N TYR A 116 -0.99 16.02 46.14
CA TYR A 116 0.05 17.01 46.41
C TYR A 116 -0.60 18.34 46.80
N GLY A 117 0.19 19.35 47.09
CA GLY A 117 -0.29 20.67 47.45
C GLY A 117 -0.60 20.79 48.93
N THR A 118 -1.72 21.35 49.26
CA THR A 118 -2.14 21.56 50.67
C THR A 118 -2.69 20.27 51.25
N PHE A 119 -2.09 19.82 52.34
CA PHE A 119 -2.58 18.73 53.17
C PHE A 119 -3.24 19.28 54.40
N HIS A 120 -4.34 18.67 54.79
CA HIS A 120 -5.06 18.95 56.04
C HIS A 120 -4.73 17.91 57.10
N VAL A 121 -4.60 18.35 58.34
CA VAL A 121 -4.48 17.50 59.52
C VAL A 121 -5.53 17.91 60.49
N HIS A 122 -6.53 17.08 60.69
CA HIS A 122 -7.57 17.31 61.69
C HIS A 122 -7.47 16.26 62.80
N PRO A 123 -7.07 16.67 64.03
CA PRO A 123 -7.07 15.79 65.16
C PRO A 123 -8.49 15.58 65.69
N TYR A 124 -8.73 14.35 66.13
CA TYR A 124 -9.98 13.96 66.82
C TYR A 124 -9.61 13.20 68.09
N ILE A 125 -10.39 13.47 69.15
CA ILE A 125 -10.28 12.71 70.37
C ILE A 125 -11.48 11.75 70.49
N ASN A 126 -11.23 10.51 70.88
CA ASN A 126 -12.26 9.52 71.08
C ASN A 126 -12.67 9.57 72.62
N ILE A 127 -13.88 10.00 72.86
CA ILE A 127 -14.48 10.06 74.25
C ILE A 127 -15.64 9.07 74.25
N ASN A 128 -15.48 7.96 74.97
CA ASN A 128 -16.50 6.91 75.06
C ASN A 128 -17.12 6.46 73.72
N GLY A 129 -16.27 6.27 72.72
CA GLY A 129 -16.69 5.84 71.39
C GLY A 129 -17.14 6.97 70.45
N LYS A 130 -17.24 8.22 70.94
CA LYS A 130 -17.59 9.38 70.11
C LYS A 130 -16.36 10.17 69.71
N MET A 131 -16.23 10.43 68.43
CA MET A 131 -15.12 11.23 67.82
C MET A 131 -15.48 12.71 67.95
N VAL A 132 -14.63 13.49 68.62
CA VAL A 132 -14.76 14.93 68.80
C VAL A 132 -13.58 15.63 68.10
N GLY A 133 -13.90 16.54 67.17
CA GLY A 133 -12.88 17.27 66.41
C GLY A 133 -12.15 18.29 67.28
N LEU A 134 -10.86 18.44 67.07
CA LEU A 134 -9.97 19.42 67.68
C LEU A 134 -9.44 20.39 66.59
N ASN A 135 -8.72 21.44 67.03
CA ASN A 135 -8.16 22.42 66.09
C ASN A 135 -7.16 21.72 65.14
N GLY A 136 -7.41 21.83 63.82
CA GLY A 136 -6.54 21.29 62.76
C GLY A 136 -5.48 22.28 62.27
N THR A 137 -4.62 21.81 61.45
CA THR A 137 -3.61 22.60 60.73
C THR A 137 -3.44 22.10 59.29
N THR A 138 -2.70 22.84 58.50
CA THR A 138 -2.34 22.47 57.13
C THR A 138 -0.84 22.50 56.97
N PHE A 139 -0.35 21.71 55.99
CA PHE A 139 1.02 21.75 55.51
C PHE A 139 1.05 21.59 54.02
N LYS A 140 2.16 21.94 53.37
CA LYS A 140 2.33 21.78 51.90
C LYS A 140 3.28 20.64 51.58
N VAL A 141 2.91 19.89 50.57
CA VAL A 141 3.76 18.90 49.89
C VAL A 141 3.92 19.38 48.47
N GLU A 142 5.13 19.84 48.14
CA GLU A 142 5.40 20.30 46.77
C GLU A 142 5.28 19.15 45.78
N LYS A 143 4.57 19.41 44.68
CA LYS A 143 4.53 18.46 43.57
C LYS A 143 5.92 18.41 42.95
N PRO A 144 6.55 17.21 42.82
CA PRO A 144 7.84 17.11 42.17
C PRO A 144 7.78 17.75 40.76
N ALA A 145 8.80 18.51 40.42
CA ALA A 145 8.88 19.08 39.07
C ALA A 145 8.79 17.94 38.06
N SER A 146 7.80 17.99 37.15
CA SER A 146 7.67 17.03 36.08
C SER A 146 8.89 17.15 35.16
N GLY A 147 9.45 16.02 34.78
CA GLY A 147 10.55 15.99 33.79
C GLY A 147 10.13 16.59 32.45
N THR A 148 11.09 17.03 31.66
CA THR A 148 10.82 17.54 30.31
C THR A 148 10.50 16.39 29.35
N VAL A 149 9.53 16.61 28.48
CA VAL A 149 9.16 15.69 27.38
C VAL A 149 9.41 16.39 26.08
N SER A 150 10.11 15.74 25.17
CA SER A 150 10.30 16.20 23.78
C SER A 150 10.12 15.06 22.81
N THR A 151 9.84 15.39 21.53
CA THR A 151 9.61 14.41 20.48
C THR A 151 10.40 14.75 19.23
N THR A 152 10.85 13.72 18.51
CA THR A 152 11.49 13.84 17.20
C THR A 152 10.91 12.77 16.28
N VAL A 153 10.47 13.16 15.08
CA VAL A 153 9.95 12.24 14.06
C VAL A 153 11.08 11.82 13.11
N LEU A 154 11.23 10.51 12.90
CA LEU A 154 12.26 9.91 12.05
C LEU A 154 11.62 8.86 11.12
N GLY A 155 11.15 9.31 9.96
CA GLY A 155 10.51 8.44 8.97
C GLY A 155 9.29 7.71 9.53
N LYS A 156 9.42 6.39 9.75
CA LYS A 156 8.34 5.54 10.28
C LYS A 156 8.16 5.58 11.79
N THR A 157 9.07 6.23 12.52
CA THR A 157 9.05 6.25 13.98
C THR A 157 9.04 7.68 14.52
N ALA A 158 8.48 7.84 15.73
CA ALA A 158 8.69 9.01 16.55
C ALA A 158 9.42 8.60 17.82
N GLN A 159 10.42 9.37 18.23
CA GLN A 159 11.13 9.17 19.48
C GLN A 159 10.62 10.16 20.51
N ILE A 160 10.22 9.66 21.68
CA ILE A 160 9.89 10.46 22.85
C ILE A 160 11.08 10.43 23.78
N SER A 161 11.65 11.59 24.10
CA SER A 161 12.67 11.75 25.12
C SER A 161 12.00 12.30 26.38
N PHE A 162 12.18 11.63 27.51
CA PHE A 162 11.65 12.04 28.81
C PHE A 162 12.79 12.11 29.83
N THR A 163 13.06 13.31 30.35
CA THR A 163 14.05 13.52 31.40
C THR A 163 13.42 13.20 32.75
N ARG A 164 13.85 12.11 33.37
CA ARG A 164 13.40 11.70 34.72
C ARG A 164 14.02 12.60 35.79
N ASN A 165 13.23 12.96 36.80
CA ASN A 165 13.79 13.54 37.99
C ASN A 165 14.32 12.45 38.95
N LYS A 166 14.96 12.84 40.06
CA LYS A 166 15.56 11.88 41.00
C LYS A 166 14.58 10.88 41.56
N ASP A 167 13.31 11.32 41.81
CA ASP A 167 12.26 10.46 42.39
C ASP A 167 11.67 9.51 41.37
N GLN A 168 11.89 9.74 40.07
CA GLN A 168 11.36 8.98 38.96
C GLN A 168 12.36 7.96 38.35
N THR A 169 13.58 7.87 38.87
CA THR A 169 14.64 7.01 38.34
C THR A 169 14.20 5.56 38.18
N ASN A 170 13.45 5.02 39.13
CA ASN A 170 12.89 3.67 39.10
C ASN A 170 11.36 3.65 38.94
N ALA A 171 10.76 4.76 38.55
CA ALA A 171 9.31 4.85 38.40
C ALA A 171 8.86 4.15 37.09
N ASN A 172 7.70 3.51 37.15
CA ASN A 172 7.06 2.97 35.96
C ASN A 172 6.39 4.12 35.18
N ILE A 173 7.06 4.62 34.15
CA ILE A 173 6.60 5.72 33.31
C ILE A 173 5.94 5.16 32.05
N LEU A 174 4.84 5.77 31.66
CA LEU A 174 4.04 5.41 30.49
C LEU A 174 3.76 6.67 29.66
N HIS A 175 3.78 6.53 28.34
CA HIS A 175 3.35 7.55 27.40
C HIS A 175 2.05 7.14 26.74
N ALA A 176 0.99 7.95 26.85
CA ALA A 176 -0.20 7.85 26.03
C ALA A 176 0.01 8.71 24.78
N VAL A 177 -0.14 8.11 23.60
CA VAL A 177 0.07 8.79 22.33
C VAL A 177 -1.16 8.60 21.45
N TRP A 178 -1.65 9.69 20.84
CA TRP A 178 -2.77 9.66 19.90
C TRP A 178 -2.71 10.85 18.95
N SER A 179 -3.38 10.74 17.80
CA SER A 179 -3.58 11.85 16.86
C SER A 179 -4.89 12.60 17.14
N ASP A 180 -4.98 13.85 16.72
CA ASP A 180 -6.22 14.64 16.76
C ASP A 180 -7.23 14.19 15.70
N GLU A 181 -6.79 13.47 14.68
CA GLU A 181 -7.67 13.00 13.60
C GLU A 181 -8.66 11.97 14.20
N ASN A 182 -9.94 12.27 14.17
CA ASN A 182 -11.02 11.47 14.78
C ASN A 182 -10.97 11.34 16.31
N GLY A 183 -10.38 12.28 17.01
CA GLY A 183 -10.26 12.27 18.48
C GLY A 183 -9.19 11.30 18.98
N GLN A 184 -9.50 10.51 19.99
CA GLN A 184 -8.56 9.56 20.59
C GLN A 184 -8.77 8.12 20.12
N ASP A 185 -9.22 7.92 18.88
CA ASP A 185 -9.54 6.58 18.35
C ASP A 185 -8.31 5.69 18.14
N ASP A 186 -7.13 6.30 18.01
CA ASP A 186 -5.84 5.63 17.81
C ASP A 186 -4.92 5.66 19.05
N ILE A 187 -5.47 6.01 20.23
CA ILE A 187 -4.67 6.10 21.45
C ILE A 187 -3.96 4.78 21.78
N LYS A 188 -2.66 4.88 22.03
CA LYS A 188 -1.81 3.76 22.47
C LYS A 188 -0.93 4.15 23.64
N TRP A 189 -0.65 3.16 24.48
CA TRP A 189 0.18 3.30 25.65
C TRP A 189 1.53 2.62 25.44
N TYR A 190 2.61 3.33 25.70
CA TYR A 190 3.97 2.88 25.55
C TYR A 190 4.70 2.94 26.90
N THR A 191 5.37 1.85 27.27
CA THR A 191 6.24 1.86 28.45
C THR A 191 7.49 2.67 28.13
N ALA A 192 7.80 3.66 28.96
CA ALA A 192 8.95 4.52 28.75
C ALA A 192 10.27 3.75 28.90
N GLY A 193 11.17 3.92 27.92
CA GLY A 193 12.56 3.52 28.05
C GLY A 193 13.32 4.35 29.10
N GLN A 194 14.61 4.10 29.24
CA GLN A 194 15.44 4.87 30.19
C GLN A 194 15.55 6.34 29.76
N ASP A 195 16.00 6.59 28.52
CA ASP A 195 16.22 7.92 27.98
C ASP A 195 15.23 8.27 26.86
N THR A 196 14.92 7.30 26.00
CA THR A 196 14.02 7.48 24.87
C THR A 196 13.03 6.32 24.75
N THR A 197 11.86 6.62 24.17
CA THR A 197 10.83 5.64 23.83
C THR A 197 10.53 5.77 22.34
N GLU A 198 10.65 4.69 21.59
CA GLU A 198 10.34 4.64 20.17
C GLU A 198 8.87 4.29 19.96
N ILE A 199 8.21 5.09 19.11
CA ILE A 199 6.82 4.91 18.70
C ILE A 199 6.81 4.53 17.23
N ASP A 200 6.29 3.37 16.91
CA ASP A 200 6.03 2.97 15.52
C ASP A 200 4.73 3.65 15.05
N LEU A 201 4.87 4.58 14.09
CA LEU A 201 3.76 5.35 13.54
C LEU A 201 2.74 4.49 12.79
N SER A 202 3.11 3.29 12.33
CA SER A 202 2.18 2.33 11.70
C SER A 202 1.11 1.82 12.66
N ASN A 203 1.33 1.96 13.97
CA ASN A 203 0.35 1.63 14.99
C ASN A 203 -0.74 2.70 15.15
N HIS A 204 -0.60 3.85 14.51
CA HIS A 204 -1.52 4.98 14.55
C HIS A 204 -2.17 5.19 13.19
N LYS A 205 -3.29 5.93 13.13
CA LYS A 205 -4.11 6.06 11.90
C LYS A 205 -4.31 7.50 11.44
N GLY A 206 -3.75 8.46 12.13
CA GLY A 206 -4.01 9.87 11.92
C GLY A 206 -2.84 10.66 11.35
N TYR A 207 -3.17 11.79 10.76
CA TYR A 207 -2.24 12.87 10.43
C TYR A 207 -2.55 14.08 11.31
N GLY A 208 -1.72 15.12 11.22
CA GLY A 208 -1.88 16.33 12.01
C GLY A 208 -1.18 16.25 13.36
N VAL A 209 -1.77 16.90 14.37
CA VAL A 209 -1.16 16.99 15.70
C VAL A 209 -1.31 15.69 16.45
N TYR A 210 -0.18 15.18 16.92
CA TYR A 210 -0.11 14.07 17.86
C TYR A 210 0.15 14.60 19.26
N HIS A 211 -0.57 14.07 20.23
CA HIS A 211 -0.38 14.33 21.65
C HIS A 211 0.42 13.22 22.29
N VAL A 212 1.34 13.62 23.15
CA VAL A 212 2.10 12.72 24.02
C VAL A 212 1.88 13.15 25.45
N HIS A 213 1.15 12.37 26.22
CA HIS A 213 0.98 12.59 27.66
C HIS A 213 1.76 11.55 28.43
N THR A 214 2.59 12.01 29.34
CA THR A 214 3.47 11.16 30.16
C THR A 214 2.90 11.00 31.54
N TYR A 215 2.87 9.78 32.04
CA TYR A 215 2.32 9.40 33.33
C TYR A 215 3.29 8.55 34.13
N GLU A 216 3.25 8.67 35.45
CA GLU A 216 3.80 7.69 36.37
C GLU A 216 2.71 6.74 36.83
N SER A 217 2.92 5.43 36.71
CA SER A 217 2.04 4.42 37.28
C SER A 217 2.54 4.05 38.68
N LYS A 218 1.79 4.43 39.71
CA LYS A 218 2.15 4.20 41.10
C LYS A 218 0.94 3.64 41.87
N ASN A 219 1.12 2.47 42.50
CA ASN A 219 0.08 1.83 43.31
C ASN A 219 -1.27 1.67 42.57
N GLY A 220 -1.23 1.36 41.26
CA GLY A 220 -2.42 1.18 40.43
C GLY A 220 -3.10 2.48 39.98
N LYS A 221 -2.54 3.65 40.32
CA LYS A 221 -3.02 4.97 39.85
C LYS A 221 -2.07 5.55 38.81
N MET A 222 -2.65 6.29 37.86
CA MET A 222 -1.90 7.03 36.81
C MET A 222 -1.80 8.52 37.27
N ILE A 223 -0.57 8.98 37.46
CA ILE A 223 -0.26 10.35 37.87
C ILE A 223 0.28 11.07 36.63
N GLY A 224 -0.43 12.08 36.14
CA GLY A 224 0.03 12.89 35.00
C GLY A 224 1.28 13.69 35.37
N LEU A 225 2.29 13.59 34.56
CA LEU A 225 3.57 14.29 34.76
C LEU A 225 3.70 15.51 33.83
N ASN A 226 3.79 15.27 32.54
CA ASN A 226 3.99 16.32 31.53
C ASN A 226 3.46 15.83 30.18
N GLY A 227 3.40 16.72 29.20
CA GLY A 227 3.01 16.38 27.83
C GLY A 227 3.71 17.25 26.80
N THR A 228 3.70 16.80 25.57
CA THR A 228 4.16 17.52 24.39
C THR A 228 3.35 17.12 23.18
N THR A 229 3.60 17.77 22.07
CA THR A 229 2.96 17.45 20.78
C THR A 229 4.01 17.38 19.69
N PHE A 230 3.70 16.63 18.64
CA PHE A 230 4.41 16.71 17.36
C PHE A 230 3.41 16.68 16.21
N ASN A 231 3.82 17.09 15.02
CA ASN A 231 2.94 17.16 13.86
C ASN A 231 3.40 16.17 12.78
N LEU A 232 2.46 15.39 12.24
CA LEU A 232 2.64 14.61 11.02
C LEU A 232 1.88 15.28 9.90
N GLU A 233 2.59 15.81 8.92
CA GLU A 233 1.96 16.52 7.81
C GLU A 233 1.06 15.58 7.01
N LYS A 234 -0.17 16.05 6.75
CA LYS A 234 -1.07 15.37 5.83
C LYS A 234 -0.53 15.49 4.41
N PRO A 235 -0.44 14.39 3.65
CA PRO A 235 0.03 14.45 2.27
C PRO A 235 -0.78 15.45 1.44
N ASN A 236 -0.09 16.41 0.84
CA ASN A 236 -0.66 17.37 -0.11
C ASN A 236 0.31 17.57 -1.27
N PRO A 237 0.58 16.51 -2.05
CA PRO A 237 1.53 16.56 -3.14
C PRO A 237 1.03 17.45 -4.28
N THR A 238 1.96 18.08 -4.96
CA THR A 238 1.72 18.81 -6.19
C THR A 238 2.27 18.03 -7.38
N ILE A 239 1.52 18.01 -8.49
CA ILE A 239 1.87 17.26 -9.70
C ILE A 239 1.99 18.25 -10.85
N GLN A 240 3.07 18.14 -11.62
CA GLN A 240 3.32 18.92 -12.83
C GLN A 240 3.73 18.01 -13.97
N THR A 241 3.28 18.33 -15.19
CA THR A 241 3.65 17.59 -16.40
C THR A 241 4.46 18.45 -17.33
N SER A 242 5.36 17.83 -18.10
CA SER A 242 6.12 18.45 -19.16
C SER A 242 6.37 17.45 -20.28
N PHE A 243 6.64 17.96 -21.48
CA PHE A 243 6.91 17.16 -22.68
C PHE A 243 8.32 17.48 -23.19
N PRO A 244 9.36 16.80 -22.67
CA PRO A 244 10.74 17.11 -23.00
C PRO A 244 11.10 16.75 -24.44
N GLU A 245 10.42 15.74 -25.00
CA GLU A 245 10.59 15.27 -26.38
C GLU A 245 9.29 14.63 -26.89
N PRO A 246 9.08 14.57 -28.22
CA PRO A 246 7.91 13.93 -28.79
C PRO A 246 7.74 12.47 -28.33
N GLY A 247 6.54 12.13 -27.87
CA GLY A 247 6.20 10.79 -27.38
C GLY A 247 6.51 10.55 -25.91
N ILE A 248 7.01 11.57 -25.18
CA ILE A 248 7.37 11.45 -23.76
C ILE A 248 6.64 12.53 -22.96
N MET A 249 6.00 12.12 -21.88
CA MET A 249 5.47 13.00 -20.85
C MET A 249 6.18 12.70 -19.53
N ASP A 250 6.90 13.69 -19.00
CA ASP A 250 7.50 13.62 -17.67
C ASP A 250 6.54 14.22 -16.64
N ILE A 251 6.36 13.52 -15.52
CA ILE A 251 5.53 13.91 -14.39
C ILE A 251 6.46 14.17 -13.20
N GLN A 252 6.43 15.40 -12.67
CA GLN A 252 7.16 15.77 -11.46
C GLN A 252 6.18 15.90 -10.30
N ILE A 253 6.53 15.30 -9.15
CA ILE A 253 5.72 15.29 -7.93
C ILE A 253 6.55 15.90 -6.81
N LYS A 254 6.00 16.91 -6.13
CA LYS A 254 6.63 17.63 -5.02
C LYS A 254 5.74 17.62 -3.77
N ASN A 255 6.27 18.09 -2.65
CA ASN A 255 5.56 18.20 -1.37
C ASN A 255 5.02 16.86 -0.87
N VAL A 256 5.83 15.81 -0.99
CA VAL A 256 5.52 14.47 -0.47
C VAL A 256 6.17 14.33 0.89
N PRO A 257 5.39 14.14 1.99
CA PRO A 257 5.94 13.93 3.32
C PRO A 257 6.80 12.66 3.40
N GLU A 258 7.79 12.64 4.28
CA GLU A 258 8.65 11.47 4.48
C GLU A 258 7.90 10.25 5.03
N THR A 259 6.72 10.45 5.59
CA THR A 259 5.83 9.36 5.98
C THR A 259 5.32 8.52 4.82
N ILE A 260 5.38 9.03 3.59
CA ILE A 260 5.06 8.29 2.35
C ILE A 260 6.33 7.62 1.84
N TYR A 261 6.36 6.29 1.84
CA TYR A 261 7.53 5.51 1.44
C TYR A 261 7.46 4.96 0.01
N LYS A 262 6.26 4.93 -0.59
CA LYS A 262 6.05 4.46 -1.95
C LYS A 262 4.99 5.27 -2.66
N LEU A 263 5.27 5.65 -3.90
CA LEU A 263 4.34 6.34 -4.79
C LEU A 263 4.14 5.55 -6.07
N THR A 264 2.90 5.52 -6.54
CA THR A 264 2.49 4.89 -7.79
C THR A 264 1.55 5.81 -8.54
N VAL A 265 1.76 5.92 -9.85
CA VAL A 265 1.05 6.85 -10.73
C VAL A 265 0.35 6.06 -11.83
N PRO A 266 -0.95 5.76 -11.73
CA PRO A 266 -1.73 5.33 -12.87
C PRO A 266 -1.98 6.50 -13.80
N ALA A 267 -1.77 6.26 -15.09
CA ALA A 267 -2.07 7.21 -16.15
C ALA A 267 -2.79 6.52 -17.31
N TRP A 268 -3.73 7.21 -17.95
CA TRP A 268 -4.48 6.73 -19.11
C TRP A 268 -5.03 7.90 -19.92
N SER A 269 -5.33 7.66 -21.21
CA SER A 269 -6.04 8.61 -22.07
C SER A 269 -7.57 8.50 -21.90
N ASP A 270 -8.31 9.55 -22.17
CA ASP A 270 -9.78 9.52 -22.20
C ASP A 270 -10.33 8.67 -23.36
N ARG A 271 -9.50 8.36 -24.33
CA ARG A 271 -9.91 7.62 -25.51
C ARG A 271 -10.24 6.19 -25.15
N ASN A 272 -11.44 5.74 -25.45
CA ASN A 272 -11.96 4.40 -25.14
C ASN A 272 -11.97 4.05 -23.62
N GLY A 273 -11.99 5.05 -22.74
CA GLY A 273 -12.01 4.86 -21.30
C GLY A 273 -10.62 4.54 -20.72
N GLN A 274 -10.48 3.45 -19.98
CA GLN A 274 -9.23 3.06 -19.32
C GLN A 274 -8.55 1.85 -19.99
N ASP A 275 -8.74 1.67 -21.31
CA ASP A 275 -8.21 0.52 -22.04
C ASP A 275 -6.66 0.53 -22.12
N ASP A 276 -6.07 1.73 -22.03
CA ASP A 276 -4.62 1.97 -22.06
C ASP A 276 -4.00 2.23 -20.67
N LEU A 277 -4.75 2.01 -19.58
CA LEU A 277 -4.28 2.26 -18.22
C LEU A 277 -2.95 1.58 -17.91
N GLN A 278 -1.95 2.38 -17.54
CA GLN A 278 -0.64 1.92 -17.09
C GLN A 278 -0.34 2.43 -15.67
N TRP A 279 0.31 1.59 -14.88
CA TRP A 279 0.76 1.92 -13.52
C TRP A 279 2.27 2.15 -13.50
N TYR A 280 2.68 3.36 -13.15
CA TYR A 280 4.09 3.76 -13.12
C TYR A 280 4.58 3.87 -11.68
N ALA A 281 5.75 3.32 -11.39
CA ALA A 281 6.45 3.58 -10.13
C ALA A 281 7.13 4.95 -10.19
N ALA A 282 6.98 5.77 -9.15
CA ALA A 282 7.67 7.05 -9.06
C ALA A 282 9.08 6.86 -8.47
N THR A 283 10.06 7.52 -9.07
CA THR A 283 11.46 7.51 -8.62
C THR A 283 11.75 8.74 -7.78
N LYS A 284 12.23 8.55 -6.55
CA LYS A 284 12.61 9.65 -5.65
C LYS A 284 13.92 10.27 -6.06
N ASN A 285 13.95 11.60 -6.14
CA ASN A 285 15.14 12.41 -6.41
C ASN A 285 15.86 12.80 -5.09
N PRO A 286 17.15 13.19 -5.16
CA PRO A 286 17.90 13.64 -3.97
C PRO A 286 17.29 14.87 -3.27
N ASP A 287 16.55 15.71 -3.98
CA ASP A 287 15.87 16.91 -3.45
C ASP A 287 14.52 16.59 -2.77
N GLY A 288 14.13 15.30 -2.69
CA GLY A 288 12.86 14.85 -2.11
C GLY A 288 11.68 14.86 -3.06
N SER A 289 11.81 15.41 -4.27
CA SER A 289 10.80 15.28 -5.33
C SER A 289 10.80 13.89 -5.94
N TYR A 290 9.76 13.58 -6.73
CA TYR A 290 9.66 12.32 -7.46
C TYR A 290 9.40 12.59 -8.93
N ASN A 291 9.93 11.70 -9.79
CA ASN A 291 9.70 11.75 -11.22
C ASN A 291 9.09 10.43 -11.72
N VAL A 292 8.23 10.57 -12.73
CA VAL A 292 7.70 9.48 -13.55
C VAL A 292 7.87 9.85 -15.01
N ARG A 293 8.40 8.94 -15.82
CA ARG A 293 8.49 9.07 -17.26
C ARG A 293 7.43 8.20 -17.92
N VAL A 294 6.50 8.82 -18.61
CA VAL A 294 5.41 8.19 -19.35
C VAL A 294 5.77 8.17 -20.83
N GLU A 295 5.87 6.97 -21.38
CA GLU A 295 6.03 6.77 -22.84
C GLU A 295 4.64 6.75 -23.47
N LEU A 296 4.26 7.78 -24.24
CA LEU A 296 2.94 7.89 -24.87
C LEU A 296 2.69 6.72 -25.87
N LYS A 297 3.73 6.05 -26.34
CA LYS A 297 3.61 4.80 -27.11
C LYS A 297 2.81 3.73 -26.34
N LYS A 298 2.96 3.63 -25.01
CA LYS A 298 2.22 2.67 -24.17
C LYS A 298 0.74 3.01 -24.06
N HIS A 299 0.39 4.24 -24.44
CA HIS A 299 -0.96 4.78 -24.54
C HIS A 299 -1.39 4.96 -26.01
N ASN A 300 -0.88 4.10 -26.92
CA ASN A 300 -1.20 4.06 -28.34
C ASN A 300 -0.99 5.39 -29.10
N TYR A 301 -0.25 6.35 -28.52
CA TYR A 301 -0.14 7.73 -29.03
C TYR A 301 -1.49 8.45 -29.12
N ASP A 302 -2.42 8.14 -28.23
CA ASP A 302 -3.69 8.83 -28.19
C ASP A 302 -3.50 10.33 -27.89
N THR A 303 -4.24 11.15 -28.61
CA THR A 303 -4.31 12.60 -28.36
C THR A 303 -5.53 12.90 -27.49
N GLY A 304 -5.50 14.02 -26.77
CA GLY A 304 -6.59 14.47 -25.92
C GLY A 304 -6.21 14.52 -24.44
N THR A 305 -7.20 14.37 -23.59
CA THR A 305 -7.04 14.44 -22.13
C THR A 305 -6.45 13.15 -21.59
N TYR A 306 -5.36 13.28 -20.83
CA TYR A 306 -4.79 12.20 -20.01
C TYR A 306 -5.13 12.42 -18.55
N HIS A 307 -5.58 11.38 -17.87
CA HIS A 307 -5.75 11.36 -16.42
C HIS A 307 -4.50 10.83 -15.76
N ILE A 308 -4.06 11.52 -14.74
CA ILE A 308 -2.87 11.18 -13.95
C ILE A 308 -3.29 11.21 -12.50
N HIS A 309 -3.37 10.05 -11.87
CA HIS A 309 -3.64 9.94 -10.45
C HIS A 309 -2.38 9.59 -9.68
N LEU A 310 -2.32 9.99 -8.44
CA LEU A 310 -1.23 9.67 -7.53
C LEU A 310 -1.76 8.87 -6.36
N TYR A 311 -1.17 7.72 -6.14
CA TYR A 311 -1.43 6.87 -4.99
C TYR A 311 -0.15 6.68 -4.18
N GLY A 312 -0.30 6.54 -2.86
CA GLY A 312 0.83 6.34 -1.96
C GLY A 312 0.55 5.31 -0.90
N GLU A 313 1.63 4.72 -0.41
CA GLU A 313 1.65 3.91 0.80
C GLU A 313 2.39 4.69 1.88
N SER A 314 1.76 4.83 3.07
CA SER A 314 2.28 5.59 4.21
C SER A 314 2.59 4.67 5.38
N TYR A 315 3.60 5.05 6.18
CA TYR A 315 3.85 4.39 7.46
C TYR A 315 2.72 4.62 8.47
N VAL A 316 2.03 5.76 8.39
CA VAL A 316 0.94 6.12 9.32
C VAL A 316 -0.38 5.45 8.96
N LYS A 317 -0.67 5.35 7.67
CA LYS A 317 -1.81 4.61 7.12
C LYS A 317 -1.28 3.62 6.10
N PRO A 318 -1.02 2.37 6.47
CA PRO A 318 -0.43 1.38 5.56
C PRO A 318 -1.38 0.97 4.42
N GLU A 319 -2.50 1.67 4.23
CA GLU A 319 -3.44 1.47 3.15
C GLU A 319 -2.98 2.21 1.90
N PHE A 320 -3.13 1.56 0.76
CA PHE A 320 -2.92 2.18 -0.54
C PHE A 320 -3.99 3.26 -0.77
N THR A 321 -3.59 4.52 -0.75
CA THR A 321 -4.51 5.66 -0.71
C THR A 321 -4.28 6.61 -1.88
N GLY A 322 -5.36 7.09 -2.50
CA GLY A 322 -5.30 8.19 -3.46
C GLY A 322 -4.89 9.49 -2.78
N LEU A 323 -3.85 10.14 -3.31
CA LEU A 323 -3.28 11.36 -2.74
C LEU A 323 -3.66 12.61 -3.53
N ALA A 324 -3.64 12.53 -4.87
CA ALA A 324 -3.94 13.63 -5.77
C ALA A 324 -4.33 13.12 -7.16
N GLY A 325 -4.84 14.00 -8.01
CA GLY A 325 -5.08 13.72 -9.42
C GLY A 325 -5.08 15.01 -10.22
N ILE A 326 -4.57 14.93 -11.45
CA ILE A 326 -4.61 16.00 -12.44
C ILE A 326 -4.99 15.45 -13.81
N THR A 327 -5.24 16.33 -14.74
CA THR A 327 -5.30 16.03 -16.18
C THR A 327 -4.20 16.76 -16.92
N ALA A 328 -3.72 16.14 -18.01
CA ALA A 328 -2.80 16.76 -18.95
C ALA A 328 -3.36 16.67 -20.37
N GLN A 329 -3.14 17.69 -21.18
CA GLN A 329 -3.53 17.68 -22.59
C GLN A 329 -2.35 17.20 -23.44
N VAL A 330 -2.56 16.18 -24.27
CA VAL A 330 -1.60 15.68 -25.25
C VAL A 330 -2.11 16.03 -26.64
N ASP A 331 -1.49 17.03 -27.25
CA ASP A 331 -1.78 17.45 -28.61
C ASP A 331 -0.84 16.71 -29.61
N ALA A 332 -1.19 16.76 -30.90
CA ALA A 332 -0.45 16.05 -31.94
C ALA A 332 1.04 16.49 -32.04
N ASP A 333 1.37 17.73 -31.66
CA ASP A 333 2.74 18.25 -31.62
C ASP A 333 3.60 17.63 -30.50
N LYS A 334 2.98 16.93 -29.53
CA LYS A 334 3.65 16.17 -28.48
C LYS A 334 4.00 14.74 -28.91
N LEU A 335 3.52 14.31 -30.07
CA LEU A 335 3.74 12.97 -30.59
C LEU A 335 4.90 12.96 -31.61
N PRO A 336 5.56 11.81 -31.83
CA PRO A 336 6.44 11.65 -32.99
C PRO A 336 5.70 11.94 -34.29
N SER A 337 6.38 12.40 -35.31
CA SER A 337 5.81 12.61 -36.65
C SER A 337 5.21 11.32 -37.20
N GLU A 338 4.26 11.41 -38.13
CA GLU A 338 3.68 10.22 -38.79
C GLU A 338 4.74 9.32 -39.42
N GLU A 339 5.83 9.90 -39.94
CA GLU A 339 6.95 9.12 -40.52
C GLU A 339 7.71 8.33 -39.44
N GLU A 340 7.97 8.93 -38.26
CA GLU A 340 8.62 8.26 -37.13
C GLU A 340 7.73 7.20 -36.50
N GLN A 341 6.41 7.32 -36.63
CA GLN A 341 5.45 6.34 -36.12
C GLN A 341 5.32 5.09 -37.00
N LYS A 342 5.92 5.09 -38.18
CA LYS A 342 5.94 3.90 -39.06
C LYS A 342 6.84 2.80 -38.47
N PRO A 343 6.45 1.52 -38.62
CA PRO A 343 7.36 0.41 -38.36
C PRO A 343 8.42 0.29 -39.45
N PHE A 344 9.45 -0.43 -39.13
CA PHE A 344 10.50 -0.79 -40.12
C PHE A 344 10.09 -2.06 -40.86
N PHE A 345 10.34 -2.08 -42.20
CA PHE A 345 10.03 -3.18 -43.07
C PHE A 345 11.30 -3.72 -43.71
N SER A 346 11.44 -5.04 -43.79
CA SER A 346 12.54 -5.72 -44.48
C SER A 346 12.08 -7.01 -45.14
N VAL A 347 12.81 -7.42 -46.17
CA VAL A 347 12.73 -8.77 -46.74
C VAL A 347 14.05 -9.47 -46.41
N GLU A 348 13.92 -10.59 -45.71
CA GLU A 348 15.06 -11.33 -45.13
C GLU A 348 15.04 -12.80 -45.57
N ASN A 349 16.14 -13.52 -45.34
CA ASN A 349 16.25 -14.97 -45.57
C ASN A 349 15.87 -15.40 -46.99
N ILE A 350 16.26 -14.61 -48.00
CA ILE A 350 15.99 -14.94 -49.41
C ILE A 350 16.80 -16.19 -49.76
N ASN A 351 16.07 -17.28 -50.07
CA ASN A 351 16.66 -18.55 -50.47
C ASN A 351 16.19 -18.92 -51.88
N GLN A 352 17.08 -18.76 -52.86
CA GLN A 352 16.79 -19.05 -54.29
C GLN A 352 16.73 -20.55 -54.60
N GLU A 353 17.31 -21.42 -53.79
CA GLU A 353 17.25 -22.87 -53.98
C GLU A 353 15.93 -23.46 -53.47
N GLN A 354 15.46 -22.96 -52.31
CA GLN A 354 14.16 -23.36 -51.72
C GLN A 354 13.01 -22.51 -52.24
N VAL A 355 13.34 -21.38 -52.86
CA VAL A 355 12.44 -20.37 -53.42
C VAL A 355 11.48 -19.83 -52.35
N THR A 356 12.10 -19.41 -51.25
CA THR A 356 11.44 -18.86 -50.05
C THR A 356 12.09 -17.55 -49.61
N TYR A 357 11.36 -16.72 -48.93
CA TYR A 357 11.88 -15.56 -48.19
C TYR A 357 10.94 -15.19 -47.01
N THR A 358 11.36 -14.26 -46.20
CA THR A 358 10.58 -13.77 -45.07
C THR A 358 10.35 -12.27 -45.21
N VAL A 359 9.10 -11.82 -45.14
CA VAL A 359 8.76 -10.41 -44.94
C VAL A 359 8.70 -10.18 -43.47
N LYS A 360 9.46 -9.20 -42.95
CA LYS A 360 9.52 -8.85 -41.54
C LYS A 360 9.10 -7.41 -41.34
N VAL A 361 8.26 -7.21 -40.30
CA VAL A 361 7.81 -5.91 -39.81
C VAL A 361 8.31 -5.78 -38.40
N SER A 362 9.00 -4.69 -38.07
CA SER A 362 9.59 -4.47 -36.77
C SER A 362 9.09 -3.18 -36.18
N GLU A 363 8.56 -3.23 -34.95
CA GLU A 363 8.33 -2.01 -34.18
C GLU A 363 9.65 -1.30 -33.90
N THR A 364 9.67 0.02 -34.00
CA THR A 364 10.76 0.90 -33.56
C THR A 364 10.43 1.49 -32.19
N SER A 365 11.37 2.18 -31.57
CA SER A 365 11.12 2.90 -30.32
C SER A 365 9.97 3.93 -30.44
N LYS A 366 9.78 4.50 -31.62
CA LYS A 366 8.78 5.54 -31.91
C LYS A 366 7.58 5.05 -32.73
N SER A 367 7.60 3.83 -33.31
CA SER A 367 6.46 3.35 -34.09
C SER A 367 5.24 3.12 -33.23
N LYS A 368 4.04 3.27 -33.83
CA LYS A 368 2.79 2.88 -33.17
C LYS A 368 2.81 1.40 -32.78
N PRO A 369 2.21 1.01 -31.64
CA PRO A 369 2.10 -0.38 -31.25
C PRO A 369 1.26 -1.19 -32.22
N ILE A 370 1.80 -2.31 -32.70
CA ILE A 370 1.16 -3.15 -33.70
C ILE A 370 0.28 -4.19 -33.02
N GLN A 371 -0.96 -4.35 -33.51
CA GLN A 371 -1.87 -5.42 -33.11
C GLN A 371 -1.67 -6.66 -33.97
N SER A 372 -1.65 -6.50 -35.31
CA SER A 372 -1.48 -7.59 -36.26
C SER A 372 -0.97 -7.09 -37.61
N VAL A 373 -0.37 -7.98 -38.37
CA VAL A 373 0.14 -7.69 -39.70
C VAL A 373 -0.37 -8.74 -40.69
N ARG A 374 -0.83 -8.29 -41.88
CA ARG A 374 -1.19 -9.14 -43.02
C ARG A 374 -0.37 -8.73 -44.23
N VAL A 375 0.11 -9.71 -44.98
CA VAL A 375 1.00 -9.48 -46.12
C VAL A 375 0.43 -10.16 -47.35
N PRO A 376 -0.25 -9.45 -48.27
CA PRO A 376 -0.58 -9.97 -49.59
C PRO A 376 0.64 -9.94 -50.47
N ILE A 377 0.92 -11.05 -51.15
CA ILE A 377 2.06 -11.27 -52.04
C ILE A 377 1.56 -11.81 -53.37
N TRP A 378 2.04 -11.27 -54.49
CA TRP A 378 1.71 -11.73 -55.84
C TRP A 378 2.82 -11.37 -56.82
N SER A 379 2.84 -12.05 -58.01
CA SER A 379 3.77 -11.76 -59.12
C SER A 379 3.07 -11.43 -60.43
N THR A 380 1.78 -11.70 -60.58
CA THR A 380 1.03 -11.44 -61.83
C THR A 380 0.43 -10.04 -61.81
N SER A 381 0.42 -9.38 -62.98
CA SER A 381 -0.10 -7.99 -63.10
C SER A 381 -1.60 -7.86 -62.73
N ASN A 382 -2.38 -8.93 -62.93
CA ASN A 382 -3.78 -9.01 -62.59
C ASN A 382 -4.04 -9.59 -61.16
N GLN A 383 -2.96 -9.83 -60.41
CA GLN A 383 -3.02 -10.40 -59.05
C GLN A 383 -3.68 -11.80 -58.98
N SER A 384 -3.73 -12.55 -60.09
CA SER A 384 -4.41 -13.86 -60.11
C SER A 384 -3.76 -14.90 -59.19
N ASN A 385 -2.50 -14.70 -58.80
CA ASN A 385 -1.78 -15.58 -57.88
C ASN A 385 -1.57 -14.94 -56.50
N ILE A 386 -2.39 -13.92 -56.11
CA ILE A 386 -2.28 -13.26 -54.83
C ILE A 386 -2.57 -14.23 -53.67
N LYS A 387 -1.71 -14.20 -52.68
CA LYS A 387 -1.87 -14.93 -51.41
C LYS A 387 -1.71 -13.99 -50.25
N TRP A 388 -2.65 -14.02 -49.32
CA TRP A 388 -2.61 -13.29 -48.08
C TRP A 388 -1.99 -14.12 -46.98
N TYR A 389 -0.90 -13.61 -46.40
CA TYR A 389 -0.24 -14.20 -45.25
C TYR A 389 -0.61 -13.42 -43.98
N THR A 390 -1.03 -14.12 -42.94
CA THR A 390 -1.08 -13.54 -41.59
C THR A 390 0.30 -13.70 -40.98
N ALA A 391 0.94 -12.57 -40.64
CA ALA A 391 2.28 -12.62 -40.02
C ALA A 391 2.22 -13.16 -38.61
N THR A 392 3.19 -13.96 -38.25
CA THR A 392 3.39 -14.46 -36.88
C THR A 392 3.95 -13.34 -36.01
N ASN A 393 3.31 -13.07 -34.87
CA ASN A 393 3.85 -12.19 -33.85
C ASN A 393 4.91 -12.96 -33.03
N ASN A 394 6.16 -12.49 -33.05
CA ASN A 394 7.29 -13.15 -32.39
C ASN A 394 7.41 -12.77 -30.88
N GLY A 395 6.59 -11.85 -30.39
CA GLY A 395 6.58 -11.42 -28.97
C GLY A 395 7.64 -10.38 -28.60
N ASP A 396 8.52 -10.02 -29.53
CA ASP A 396 9.62 -9.05 -29.36
C ASP A 396 9.40 -7.74 -30.12
N GLY A 397 8.16 -7.46 -30.54
CA GLY A 397 7.80 -6.31 -31.38
C GLY A 397 8.05 -6.57 -32.88
N THR A 398 8.37 -7.81 -33.29
CA THR A 398 8.51 -8.18 -34.68
C THR A 398 7.41 -9.12 -35.14
N PHE A 399 7.09 -9.03 -36.45
CA PHE A 399 6.09 -9.85 -37.13
C PHE A 399 6.70 -10.41 -38.42
N THR A 400 6.53 -11.69 -38.65
CA THR A 400 7.13 -12.36 -39.79
C THR A 400 6.10 -13.09 -40.63
N ALA A 401 6.17 -12.93 -41.96
CA ALA A 401 5.39 -13.70 -42.93
C ALA A 401 6.36 -14.48 -43.82
N ALA A 402 6.28 -15.80 -43.82
CA ALA A 402 7.14 -16.67 -44.62
C ALA A 402 6.49 -16.91 -45.98
N PHE A 403 7.15 -16.41 -47.01
CA PHE A 403 6.80 -16.69 -48.41
C PHE A 403 7.34 -18.04 -48.84
N ASP A 404 6.52 -18.78 -49.61
CA ASP A 404 6.92 -19.98 -50.31
C ASP A 404 6.25 -19.96 -51.71
N ILE A 405 7.03 -20.11 -52.80
CA ILE A 405 6.55 -20.07 -54.15
C ILE A 405 5.49 -21.15 -54.43
N ARG A 406 5.50 -22.24 -53.64
CA ARG A 406 4.51 -23.32 -53.73
C ARG A 406 3.09 -22.86 -53.46
N ASN A 407 2.95 -21.78 -52.64
CA ASN A 407 1.66 -21.16 -52.37
C ASN A 407 1.17 -20.27 -53.52
N HIS A 408 2.01 -20.01 -54.52
CA HIS A 408 1.76 -19.10 -55.64
C HIS A 408 1.80 -19.86 -57.01
N GLN A 409 1.28 -21.05 -57.03
CA GLN A 409 1.20 -21.87 -58.27
C GLN A 409 2.58 -22.23 -58.85
N VAL A 410 3.65 -22.11 -58.05
CA VAL A 410 5.04 -22.34 -58.50
C VAL A 410 5.39 -21.52 -59.75
N LEU A 411 5.00 -20.23 -59.81
CA LEU A 411 5.25 -19.36 -60.95
C LEU A 411 6.50 -18.51 -60.71
N SER A 412 7.43 -18.53 -61.71
CA SER A 412 8.56 -17.58 -61.71
C SER A 412 8.07 -16.16 -61.90
N GLY A 413 8.66 -15.19 -61.22
CA GLY A 413 8.30 -13.79 -61.35
C GLY A 413 8.90 -12.91 -60.29
N THR A 414 8.67 -11.61 -60.42
CA THR A 414 8.98 -10.61 -59.37
C THR A 414 7.78 -10.51 -58.45
N TYR A 415 7.94 -10.93 -57.19
CA TYR A 415 6.91 -10.93 -56.21
C TYR A 415 6.84 -9.58 -55.49
N THR A 416 5.71 -8.91 -55.60
CA THR A 416 5.39 -7.66 -54.93
C THR A 416 4.82 -7.98 -53.54
N ASN A 417 5.31 -7.24 -52.54
CA ASN A 417 4.90 -7.39 -51.14
C ASN A 417 4.20 -6.11 -50.68
N HIS A 418 2.91 -6.20 -50.35
CA HIS A 418 2.24 -5.17 -49.60
C HIS A 418 2.09 -5.61 -48.16
N ILE A 419 2.03 -4.63 -47.25
CA ILE A 419 1.97 -4.86 -45.80
C ILE A 419 0.79 -4.08 -45.26
N TYR A 420 -0.16 -4.76 -44.63
CA TYR A 420 -1.29 -4.15 -43.92
C TYR A 420 -1.05 -4.28 -42.41
N VAL A 421 -0.80 -3.17 -41.76
CA VAL A 421 -0.55 -3.09 -40.32
C VAL A 421 -1.80 -2.59 -39.63
N LYS A 422 -2.36 -3.42 -38.77
CA LYS A 422 -3.40 -3.01 -37.84
C LYS A 422 -2.75 -2.63 -36.51
N TYR A 423 -2.97 -1.42 -36.04
CA TYR A 423 -2.45 -0.90 -34.79
C TYR A 423 -3.39 -1.15 -33.63
N LYS A 424 -2.88 -1.06 -32.39
CA LYS A 424 -3.68 -1.26 -31.16
C LYS A 424 -4.75 -0.19 -30.98
N ASP A 425 -4.56 1.01 -31.52
CA ASP A 425 -5.59 2.08 -31.53
C ASP A 425 -6.75 1.79 -32.49
N GLY A 426 -6.74 0.63 -33.17
CA GLY A 426 -7.76 0.21 -34.12
C GLY A 426 -7.54 0.74 -35.55
N SER A 427 -6.61 1.66 -35.79
CA SER A 427 -6.27 2.14 -37.14
C SER A 427 -5.57 1.04 -37.98
N GLU A 428 -5.74 1.10 -39.31
CA GLU A 428 -5.04 0.22 -40.24
C GLU A 428 -4.42 1.05 -41.37
N HIS A 429 -3.14 0.78 -41.66
CA HIS A 429 -2.40 1.41 -42.73
C HIS A 429 -1.75 0.37 -43.63
N SER A 430 -1.66 0.68 -44.94
CA SER A 430 -0.97 -0.17 -45.91
C SER A 430 0.37 0.45 -46.35
N TYR A 431 1.36 -0.42 -46.51
CA TYR A 431 2.69 -0.05 -46.92
C TYR A 431 3.15 -1.00 -48.05
N ALA A 432 4.20 -0.64 -48.73
CA ALA A 432 4.92 -1.50 -49.68
C ALA A 432 6.35 -1.69 -49.17
N THR A 433 6.90 -2.86 -49.45
CA THR A 433 8.33 -3.15 -49.24
C THR A 433 8.95 -3.70 -50.53
N ASP A 434 10.24 -4.06 -50.50
CA ASP A 434 10.97 -4.53 -51.66
C ASP A 434 10.29 -5.72 -52.31
N SER A 435 10.27 -5.69 -53.63
CA SER A 435 9.85 -6.84 -54.44
C SER A 435 11.02 -7.81 -54.62
N VAL A 436 10.73 -9.10 -54.71
CA VAL A 436 11.75 -10.14 -54.80
C VAL A 436 11.54 -10.96 -56.07
N ALA A 437 12.57 -11.04 -56.91
CA ALA A 437 12.56 -11.92 -58.06
C ALA A 437 12.84 -13.38 -57.63
N MET A 438 11.92 -14.29 -57.98
CA MET A 438 11.99 -15.70 -57.65
C MET A 438 11.85 -16.54 -58.91
N SER A 439 12.69 -17.57 -59.09
CA SER A 439 12.63 -18.52 -60.20
C SER A 439 12.17 -19.90 -59.72
N ALA A 440 11.15 -20.42 -60.34
CA ALA A 440 10.66 -21.76 -60.09
C ALA A 440 11.53 -22.89 -60.70
N GLU A 441 12.54 -22.56 -61.50
CA GLU A 441 13.41 -23.54 -62.14
C GLU A 441 14.14 -24.48 -61.16
N LYS A 442 14.34 -24.02 -59.94
CA LYS A 442 14.97 -24.81 -58.87
C LYS A 442 14.01 -25.84 -58.25
N ILE A 443 12.71 -25.63 -58.41
CA ILE A 443 11.70 -26.53 -57.86
C ILE A 443 11.55 -27.73 -58.80
N LYS A 444 12.02 -28.88 -58.36
CA LYS A 444 11.86 -30.13 -59.11
C LYS A 444 10.75 -30.97 -58.53
N THR A 445 9.77 -31.34 -59.37
CA THR A 445 8.74 -32.28 -58.96
C THR A 445 9.38 -33.60 -58.52
N LYS A 446 8.96 -34.10 -57.38
CA LYS A 446 9.42 -35.36 -56.79
C LYS A 446 8.25 -36.34 -56.73
N VAL A 447 8.54 -37.59 -56.95
CA VAL A 447 7.57 -38.68 -56.85
C VAL A 447 8.09 -39.70 -55.85
N SER A 448 7.25 -40.03 -54.87
CA SER A 448 7.52 -41.11 -53.92
C SER A 448 6.41 -42.17 -54.01
N VAL A 449 6.74 -43.41 -53.75
CA VAL A 449 5.81 -44.53 -53.77
C VAL A 449 5.92 -45.28 -52.44
N ASP A 450 4.83 -45.36 -51.74
CA ASP A 450 4.74 -46.03 -50.43
C ASP A 450 3.80 -47.23 -50.49
N LYS A 451 4.29 -48.40 -50.11
CA LYS A 451 3.46 -49.60 -50.02
C LYS A 451 2.50 -49.49 -48.82
N ARG A 452 1.17 -49.52 -49.08
CA ARG A 452 0.12 -49.46 -48.09
C ARG A 452 -0.42 -50.85 -47.68
N SER A 453 -0.46 -51.76 -48.62
CA SER A 453 -0.84 -53.16 -48.39
C SER A 453 -0.19 -54.08 -49.44
N THR A 454 -0.59 -55.36 -49.50
CA THR A 454 -0.07 -56.31 -50.45
C THR A 454 -0.29 -55.89 -51.92
N TYR A 455 -1.40 -55.21 -52.17
CA TYR A 455 -1.80 -54.83 -53.56
C TYR A 455 -1.97 -53.32 -53.75
N LEU A 456 -1.83 -52.51 -52.69
CA LEU A 456 -2.06 -51.05 -52.75
C LEU A 456 -0.76 -50.29 -52.49
N TYR A 457 -0.48 -49.35 -53.39
CA TYR A 457 0.64 -48.40 -53.28
C TYR A 457 0.10 -47.00 -53.39
N GLU A 458 0.46 -46.12 -52.44
CA GLU A 458 0.18 -44.69 -52.50
C GLU A 458 1.35 -43.99 -53.19
N VAL A 459 1.06 -43.27 -54.25
CA VAL A 459 2.01 -42.40 -54.93
C VAL A 459 1.76 -40.97 -54.47
N THR A 460 2.79 -40.30 -54.01
CA THR A 460 2.77 -38.89 -53.66
C THR A 460 3.68 -38.12 -54.61
N VAL A 461 3.10 -37.14 -55.29
CA VAL A 461 3.80 -36.16 -56.11
C VAL A 461 3.92 -34.88 -55.32
N THR A 462 5.13 -34.39 -55.08
CA THR A 462 5.37 -33.12 -54.37
C THR A 462 6.07 -32.12 -55.28
N ASP A 463 5.95 -30.84 -54.93
CA ASP A 463 6.52 -29.74 -55.71
C ASP A 463 6.02 -29.68 -57.17
N ALA A 464 4.76 -30.11 -57.38
CA ALA A 464 4.16 -30.10 -58.71
C ALA A 464 3.81 -28.68 -59.17
N TYR A 465 4.03 -28.43 -60.43
CA TYR A 465 3.98 -27.13 -61.08
C TYR A 465 2.56 -26.79 -61.57
N GLY A 466 2.05 -25.61 -61.20
CA GLY A 466 0.78 -25.08 -61.72
C GLY A 466 -0.48 -25.74 -61.20
N ASP A 467 -1.62 -25.43 -61.83
CA ASP A 467 -2.98 -25.93 -61.49
C ASP A 467 -3.47 -27.08 -62.39
N GLY A 468 -2.57 -27.68 -63.13
CA GLY A 468 -2.89 -28.78 -64.06
C GLY A 468 -3.31 -30.07 -63.37
N THR A 469 -3.99 -30.94 -64.14
CA THR A 469 -4.26 -32.31 -63.73
C THR A 469 -3.00 -33.13 -63.86
N ILE A 470 -2.63 -33.84 -62.80
CA ILE A 470 -1.51 -34.79 -62.84
C ILE A 470 -2.02 -36.18 -63.15
N THR A 471 -1.56 -36.77 -64.20
CA THR A 471 -1.83 -38.14 -64.59
C THR A 471 -0.53 -38.94 -64.63
N LEU A 472 -0.60 -40.17 -64.10
CA LEU A 472 0.55 -41.09 -64.11
C LEU A 472 0.16 -42.39 -64.79
N PRO A 473 0.73 -42.67 -65.95
CA PRO A 473 0.63 -43.97 -66.52
C PRO A 473 1.45 -44.99 -65.75
N THR A 474 0.84 -46.08 -65.38
CA THR A 474 1.47 -47.16 -64.61
C THR A 474 1.19 -48.47 -65.30
N TRP A 475 2.21 -49.31 -65.47
CA TRP A 475 2.12 -50.63 -66.09
C TRP A 475 3.10 -51.59 -65.41
N SER A 476 2.90 -52.89 -65.58
CA SER A 476 3.90 -53.90 -65.25
C SER A 476 4.87 -54.10 -66.41
N GLU A 477 6.09 -54.54 -66.11
CA GLU A 477 7.05 -54.86 -67.15
C GLU A 477 6.79 -56.19 -67.85
N VAL A 478 5.78 -56.96 -67.35
CA VAL A 478 5.41 -58.26 -67.96
C VAL A 478 4.62 -57.97 -69.23
N ASN A 479 5.03 -58.51 -70.36
CA ASN A 479 4.47 -58.31 -71.71
C ASN A 479 4.44 -56.82 -72.16
N GLY A 480 5.31 -55.97 -71.66
CA GLY A 480 5.40 -54.54 -72.03
C GLY A 480 4.31 -53.67 -71.40
N GLN A 481 3.67 -52.81 -72.18
CA GLN A 481 2.64 -51.88 -71.69
C GLN A 481 1.22 -52.36 -71.93
N ASP A 482 0.96 -53.69 -71.97
CA ASP A 482 -0.34 -54.23 -72.27
C ASP A 482 -1.40 -53.97 -71.18
N ASP A 483 -0.95 -53.72 -69.98
CA ASP A 483 -1.79 -53.44 -68.79
C ASP A 483 -1.74 -51.98 -68.32
N ILE A 484 -1.32 -51.05 -69.23
CA ILE A 484 -1.21 -49.64 -68.84
C ILE A 484 -2.49 -49.06 -68.35
N GLN A 485 -2.47 -48.46 -67.11
CA GLN A 485 -3.54 -47.72 -66.50
C GLN A 485 -3.10 -46.27 -66.28
N TRP A 486 -4.03 -45.32 -66.56
CA TRP A 486 -3.76 -43.89 -66.34
C TRP A 486 -4.46 -43.48 -65.07
N TYR A 487 -3.69 -43.22 -64.03
CA TYR A 487 -4.21 -42.72 -62.72
C TYR A 487 -4.22 -41.22 -62.72
N THR A 488 -5.33 -40.63 -62.24
CA THR A 488 -5.42 -39.18 -62.01
C THR A 488 -5.18 -38.89 -60.52
N ALA A 489 -4.19 -38.05 -60.27
CA ALA A 489 -3.88 -37.69 -58.88
C ALA A 489 -4.87 -36.67 -58.30
N THR A 490 -5.23 -36.86 -57.05
CA THR A 490 -6.07 -35.94 -56.30
C THR A 490 -5.18 -34.92 -55.56
N LYS A 491 -5.52 -33.64 -55.67
CA LYS A 491 -4.79 -32.56 -54.92
C LYS A 491 -4.94 -32.76 -53.42
N ALA A 492 -3.84 -32.96 -52.74
CA ALA A 492 -3.75 -33.15 -51.27
C ALA A 492 -3.21 -31.93 -50.52
N GLY A 493 -2.65 -30.94 -51.24
CA GLY A 493 -2.09 -29.70 -50.70
C GLY A 493 -1.49 -28.84 -51.83
N ASN A 494 -0.84 -27.72 -51.46
CA ASN A 494 -0.13 -26.89 -52.44
C ASN A 494 1.05 -27.68 -53.02
N GLY A 495 1.02 -27.89 -54.34
CA GLY A 495 2.03 -28.68 -55.03
C GLY A 495 2.11 -30.16 -54.63
N ILE A 496 1.13 -30.66 -53.86
CA ILE A 496 1.07 -32.04 -53.38
C ILE A 496 -0.15 -32.74 -53.98
N TYR A 497 0.09 -33.84 -54.66
CA TYR A 497 -0.93 -34.65 -55.27
C TYR A 497 -0.73 -36.12 -54.87
N LYS A 498 -1.81 -36.85 -54.71
CA LYS A 498 -1.81 -38.25 -54.30
C LYS A 498 -2.74 -39.09 -55.16
N PHE A 499 -2.36 -40.33 -55.42
CA PHE A 499 -3.22 -41.35 -55.96
C PHE A 499 -2.82 -42.73 -55.46
N THR A 500 -3.69 -43.71 -55.61
CA THR A 500 -3.44 -45.08 -55.19
C THR A 500 -3.40 -45.96 -56.38
N ILE A 501 -2.34 -46.74 -56.51
CA ILE A 501 -2.18 -47.81 -57.49
C ILE A 501 -2.72 -49.09 -56.83
N ASP A 502 -3.62 -49.77 -57.52
CA ASP A 502 -4.08 -51.11 -57.17
C ASP A 502 -3.49 -52.11 -58.15
N THR A 503 -2.48 -52.87 -57.68
CA THR A 503 -1.79 -53.80 -58.54
C THR A 503 -2.63 -54.99 -59.04
N GLN A 504 -3.79 -55.20 -58.39
CA GLN A 504 -4.74 -56.23 -58.93
C GLN A 504 -5.39 -55.82 -60.25
N LYS A 505 -5.30 -54.55 -60.63
CA LYS A 505 -5.75 -54.03 -61.92
C LYS A 505 -4.70 -54.16 -63.06
N HIS A 506 -3.53 -54.70 -62.76
CA HIS A 506 -2.44 -54.93 -63.63
C HIS A 506 -2.23 -56.47 -63.82
N THR A 507 -1.82 -56.87 -65.00
CA THR A 507 -1.79 -58.31 -65.37
C THR A 507 -0.45 -58.94 -65.18
N GLY A 508 0.55 -58.17 -64.65
CA GLY A 508 1.92 -58.66 -64.50
C GLY A 508 2.39 -58.93 -63.10
#